data_1f9e588160d9aaf63948afb378b2bcf8
#
_entry.id   1f9e588160d9aaf63948afb378b2bcf8
#
_cell.length_a   1.000
_cell.length_b   1.000
_cell.length_c   1.000
_cell.angle_alpha   90.00
_cell.angle_beta   90.00
_cell.angle_gamma   90.00
#
_symmetry.space_group_name_H-M   'P 1'
#
loop_
_entity.id
_entity.type
_entity.pdbx_description
1 polymer ?
#
loop_
_entity_poly.entity_id
_entity_poly.type
_entity_poly.pdbx_seq_one_letter_code
_entity_poly.pdbx_strand_id
1 'polypeptide(L)'
;VYMTTTATVAPWTAVAELLEADALTVEAKALRDIVSNNPGTPDRQWGKIRALPYYRSLIVNYLPRLRSVRYQYGYEIFRELTPEEILERYRNDEDYRSGRKKFALYEYWHLFQLVKEPEELEKLYKRAYDESIEANGRPWILAANSLAASYIARGVADTTLLRDFIDLQTPVVNYHLMKMNGNGYDIVNPEAVVANQMIMYVMTNNFRKAGQLTNILPDNDRNRLVRA
;
A
#
# COMPACT_ATOMS: atom_id res chain seq x y z
N VAL A 1 -9.38 9.90 2.37
CA VAL A 1 -9.81 10.99 3.29
C VAL A 1 -10.59 10.37 4.42
N TYR A 2 -10.16 10.58 5.64
CA TYR A 2 -10.91 10.17 6.83
C TYR A 2 -11.24 11.39 7.68
N MET A 3 -12.38 11.35 8.33
CA MET A 3 -12.87 12.43 9.18
C MET A 3 -13.18 11.85 10.56
N THR A 4 -12.58 12.42 11.59
CA THR A 4 -12.89 12.09 12.98
C THR A 4 -13.62 13.27 13.62
N THR A 5 -14.78 12.98 14.19
CA THR A 5 -15.57 13.97 14.95
C THR A 5 -15.49 13.64 16.43
N THR A 6 -15.07 14.60 17.24
CA THR A 6 -15.08 14.45 18.69
C THR A 6 -16.08 15.47 19.26
N ALA A 7 -17.12 14.96 19.90
CA ALA A 7 -18.05 15.79 20.64
C ALA A 7 -17.62 15.79 22.13
N THR A 8 -17.28 16.95 22.65
CA THR A 8 -16.98 17.11 24.08
C THR A 8 -18.12 17.82 24.73
N VAL A 9 -18.73 17.22 25.76
CA VAL A 9 -19.70 17.89 26.61
C VAL A 9 -18.94 18.92 27.45
N ALA A 10 -19.30 20.20 27.31
CA ALA A 10 -18.65 21.24 28.07
C ALA A 10 -18.94 21.04 29.58
N PRO A 11 -17.91 21.07 30.42
CA PRO A 11 -18.10 20.92 31.85
C PRO A 11 -18.85 22.12 32.43
N TRP A 12 -19.67 21.90 33.45
CA TRP A 12 -20.40 22.96 34.13
C TRP A 12 -19.49 24.04 34.74
N THR A 13 -18.24 23.74 35.01
CA THR A 13 -17.20 24.68 35.39
C THR A 13 -16.99 25.78 34.34
N ALA A 14 -16.96 25.40 33.04
CA ALA A 14 -16.85 26.38 31.97
C ALA A 14 -18.08 27.26 31.81
N VAL A 15 -19.27 26.72 32.16
CA VAL A 15 -20.50 27.57 32.26
C VAL A 15 -20.37 28.58 33.40
N ALA A 16 -19.82 28.19 34.55
CA ALA A 16 -19.56 29.08 35.66
C ALA A 16 -18.57 30.21 35.30
N GLU A 17 -17.53 29.90 34.52
CA GLU A 17 -16.60 30.92 34.02
C GLU A 17 -17.28 31.95 33.12
N LEU A 18 -18.20 31.53 32.24
CA LEU A 18 -18.98 32.45 31.41
C LEU A 18 -19.93 33.32 32.24
N LEU A 19 -20.54 32.77 33.30
CA LEU A 19 -21.39 33.55 34.23
C LEU A 19 -20.56 34.61 34.95
N GLU A 20 -19.33 34.29 35.37
CA GLU A 20 -18.43 35.29 35.99
C GLU A 20 -18.03 36.40 35.02
N ALA A 21 -17.72 36.02 33.75
CA ALA A 21 -17.40 36.99 32.72
C ALA A 21 -18.59 37.97 32.47
N ASP A 22 -19.83 37.50 32.64
CA ASP A 22 -21.03 38.30 32.50
C ASP A 22 -21.46 38.94 33.84
N ALA A 23 -20.56 39.01 34.86
CA ALA A 23 -20.76 39.58 36.18
C ALA A 23 -21.84 38.91 37.04
N LEU A 24 -22.25 37.69 36.72
CA LEU A 24 -23.22 36.88 37.45
C LEU A 24 -22.51 36.00 38.50
N THR A 25 -21.81 36.64 39.43
CA THR A 25 -20.87 35.97 40.37
C THR A 25 -21.58 35.07 41.39
N VAL A 26 -22.80 35.40 41.77
CA VAL A 26 -23.59 34.60 42.72
C VAL A 26 -24.05 33.30 42.07
N GLU A 27 -24.52 33.35 40.85
CA GLU A 27 -24.95 32.22 40.05
C GLU A 27 -23.76 31.31 39.70
N ALA A 28 -22.64 31.90 39.36
CA ALA A 28 -21.40 31.19 39.07
C ALA A 28 -20.90 30.41 40.29
N LYS A 29 -20.90 31.04 41.47
CA LYS A 29 -20.51 30.40 42.72
C LYS A 29 -21.46 29.24 43.07
N ALA A 30 -22.76 29.44 42.99
CA ALA A 30 -23.73 28.39 43.26
C ALA A 30 -23.54 27.18 42.32
N LEU A 31 -23.24 27.42 41.05
CA LEU A 31 -22.95 26.35 40.07
C LEU A 31 -21.67 25.60 40.40
N ARG A 32 -20.59 26.29 40.76
CA ARG A 32 -19.34 25.69 41.23
C ARG A 32 -19.50 24.85 42.48
N ASP A 33 -20.26 25.36 43.45
CA ASP A 33 -20.54 24.64 44.70
C ASP A 33 -21.30 23.33 44.42
N ILE A 34 -22.23 23.32 43.49
CA ILE A 34 -22.92 22.08 43.08
C ILE A 34 -21.93 21.09 42.46
N VAL A 35 -21.06 21.55 41.58
CA VAL A 35 -20.06 20.68 40.89
C VAL A 35 -19.04 20.13 41.89
N SER A 36 -18.50 20.99 42.76
CA SER A 36 -17.47 20.61 43.75
C SER A 36 -17.99 19.65 44.81
N ASN A 37 -19.23 19.84 45.26
CA ASN A 37 -19.86 18.98 46.27
C ASN A 37 -20.39 17.65 45.72
N ASN A 38 -20.33 17.43 44.40
CA ASN A 38 -20.78 16.18 43.75
C ASN A 38 -19.75 15.69 42.70
N PRO A 39 -18.48 15.47 43.07
CA PRO A 39 -17.48 15.05 42.12
C PRO A 39 -17.79 13.66 41.55
N GLY A 40 -17.62 13.50 40.26
CA GLY A 40 -17.76 12.18 39.59
C GLY A 40 -19.20 11.64 39.50
N THR A 41 -20.22 12.43 39.82
CA THR A 41 -21.63 12.03 39.74
C THR A 41 -22.44 12.95 38.83
N PRO A 42 -22.35 12.81 37.49
CA PRO A 42 -23.02 13.69 36.52
C PRO A 42 -24.54 13.81 36.74
N ASP A 43 -25.20 12.70 37.04
CA ASP A 43 -26.67 12.67 37.24
C ASP A 43 -27.10 13.48 38.47
N ARG A 44 -26.32 13.40 39.56
CA ARG A 44 -26.62 14.21 40.76
C ARG A 44 -26.32 15.69 40.54
N GLN A 45 -25.26 16.02 39.86
CA GLN A 45 -24.96 17.37 39.44
C GLN A 45 -26.11 17.92 38.58
N TRP A 46 -26.53 17.16 37.56
CA TRP A 46 -27.61 17.54 36.68
C TRP A 46 -28.92 17.80 37.42
N GLY A 47 -29.33 16.91 38.33
CA GLY A 47 -30.53 17.08 39.12
C GLY A 47 -30.55 18.37 39.92
N LYS A 48 -29.42 18.72 40.59
CA LYS A 48 -29.29 19.96 41.38
C LYS A 48 -29.22 21.21 40.51
N ILE A 49 -28.52 21.13 39.37
CA ILE A 49 -28.41 22.25 38.42
C ILE A 49 -29.80 22.56 37.81
N ARG A 50 -30.58 21.51 37.49
CA ARG A 50 -31.93 21.62 36.95
C ARG A 50 -32.91 22.29 37.91
N ALA A 51 -32.65 22.21 39.22
CA ALA A 51 -33.45 22.84 40.24
C ALA A 51 -33.13 24.34 40.44
N LEU A 52 -32.08 24.87 39.81
CA LEU A 52 -31.73 26.28 39.92
C LEU A 52 -32.77 27.18 39.24
N PRO A 53 -33.14 28.33 39.86
CA PRO A 53 -34.15 29.25 39.29
C PRO A 53 -33.77 29.74 37.88
N TYR A 54 -32.47 29.86 37.60
CA TYR A 54 -31.92 30.37 36.35
C TYR A 54 -31.49 29.25 35.39
N TYR A 55 -31.85 27.99 35.64
CA TYR A 55 -31.50 26.84 34.81
C TYR A 55 -31.81 27.04 33.33
N ARG A 56 -33.01 27.62 33.03
CA ARG A 56 -33.39 27.88 31.63
C ARG A 56 -32.42 28.83 30.94
N SER A 57 -31.89 29.82 31.64
CA SER A 57 -30.89 30.73 31.12
C SER A 57 -29.57 30.01 30.85
N LEU A 58 -29.14 29.06 31.71
CA LEU A 58 -27.95 28.25 31.48
C LEU A 58 -28.02 27.47 30.16
N ILE A 59 -29.19 26.86 29.90
CA ILE A 59 -29.40 26.05 28.70
C ILE A 59 -29.48 26.89 27.43
N VAL A 60 -30.17 28.02 27.49
CA VAL A 60 -30.47 28.84 26.29
C VAL A 60 -29.33 29.80 25.95
N ASN A 61 -28.74 30.43 26.99
CA ASN A 61 -27.79 31.52 26.77
C ASN A 61 -26.32 31.11 26.91
N TYR A 62 -25.99 30.13 27.76
CA TYR A 62 -24.62 29.80 28.11
C TYR A 62 -24.12 28.48 27.47
N LEU A 63 -24.88 27.41 27.56
CA LEU A 63 -24.47 26.13 26.93
C LEU A 63 -24.23 26.25 25.44
N PRO A 64 -25.01 26.98 24.63
CA PRO A 64 -24.72 27.15 23.22
C PRO A 64 -23.38 27.82 22.93
N ARG A 65 -22.94 28.73 23.80
CA ARG A 65 -21.63 29.42 23.68
C ARG A 65 -20.44 28.48 23.85
N LEU A 66 -20.65 27.39 24.59
CA LEU A 66 -19.63 26.35 24.84
C LEU A 66 -19.72 25.15 23.89
N ARG A 67 -20.77 25.09 23.08
CA ARG A 67 -20.87 24.04 22.06
C ARG A 67 -19.84 24.28 20.96
N SER A 68 -18.81 23.43 20.94
CA SER A 68 -17.84 23.42 19.87
C SER A 68 -17.77 22.04 19.27
N VAL A 69 -17.72 21.97 17.98
CA VAL A 69 -17.41 20.72 17.24
C VAL A 69 -16.05 20.92 16.61
N ARG A 70 -15.11 20.09 17.02
CA ARG A 70 -13.80 20.07 16.40
C ARG A 70 -13.80 19.03 15.29
N TYR A 71 -13.50 19.44 14.08
CA TYR A 71 -13.28 18.56 12.96
C TYR A 71 -11.78 18.43 12.73
N GLN A 72 -11.31 17.22 12.66
CA GLN A 72 -9.96 16.92 12.23
C GLN A 72 -10.04 16.17 10.92
N TYR A 73 -9.49 16.77 9.88
CA TYR A 73 -9.38 16.13 8.57
C TYR A 73 -8.00 15.52 8.45
N GLY A 74 -7.95 14.22 8.19
CA GLY A 74 -6.77 13.56 7.73
C GLY A 74 -6.91 13.26 6.24
N TYR A 75 -5.90 13.59 5.44
CA TYR A 75 -5.81 13.21 4.06
C TYR A 75 -4.41 12.62 3.80
N GLU A 76 -4.41 11.52 3.10
CA GLU A 76 -3.19 10.97 2.55
C GLU A 76 -3.11 11.41 1.10
N ILE A 77 -2.00 12.03 0.75
CA ILE A 77 -1.69 12.35 -0.64
C ILE A 77 -1.08 11.09 -1.24
N PHE A 78 -1.87 10.38 -2.05
CA PHE A 78 -1.35 9.28 -2.85
C PHE A 78 -0.62 9.87 -4.04
N ARG A 79 0.69 9.84 -4.00
CA ARG A 79 1.57 10.09 -5.14
C ARG A 79 2.49 8.90 -5.34
N GLU A 80 2.95 8.72 -6.55
CA GLU A 80 4.05 7.80 -6.79
C GLU A 80 5.29 8.28 -6.00
N LEU A 81 5.96 7.35 -5.37
CA LEU A 81 7.19 7.62 -4.64
C LEU A 81 8.32 7.87 -5.62
N THR A 82 9.26 8.72 -5.25
CA THR A 82 10.49 8.87 -6.01
C THR A 82 11.37 7.61 -5.91
N PRO A 83 12.26 7.36 -6.88
CA PRO A 83 13.17 6.23 -6.83
C PRO A 83 13.98 6.17 -5.52
N GLU A 84 14.40 7.33 -5.00
CA GLU A 84 15.17 7.47 -3.77
C GLU A 84 14.32 7.06 -2.55
N GLU A 85 13.06 7.50 -2.47
CA GLU A 85 12.13 7.15 -1.40
C GLU A 85 11.81 5.64 -1.42
N ILE A 86 11.70 5.05 -2.61
CA ILE A 86 11.48 3.60 -2.77
C ILE A 86 12.69 2.82 -2.25
N LEU A 87 13.90 3.25 -2.62
CA LEU A 87 15.13 2.61 -2.18
C LEU A 87 15.33 2.75 -0.67
N GLU A 88 15.05 3.92 -0.11
CA GLU A 88 15.09 4.15 1.34
C GLU A 88 14.10 3.25 2.08
N ARG A 89 12.87 3.17 1.59
CA ARG A 89 11.83 2.27 2.14
C ARG A 89 12.28 0.81 2.09
N TYR A 90 12.83 0.37 0.98
CA TYR A 90 13.35 -0.99 0.82
C TYR A 90 14.46 -1.32 1.82
N ARG A 91 15.36 -0.37 2.08
CA ARG A 91 16.51 -0.57 2.96
C ARG A 91 16.19 -0.44 4.45
N ASN A 92 15.31 0.50 4.81
CA ASN A 92 15.15 0.97 6.19
C ASN A 92 13.79 0.64 6.81
N ASP A 93 12.73 0.38 6.03
CA ASP A 93 11.42 0.03 6.57
C ASP A 93 11.31 -1.50 6.79
N GLU A 94 11.25 -1.90 8.07
CA GLU A 94 11.19 -3.30 8.48
C GLU A 94 9.93 -4.01 7.98
N ASP A 95 8.81 -3.32 7.82
CA ASP A 95 7.58 -3.91 7.30
C ASP A 95 7.73 -4.34 5.84
N TYR A 96 8.44 -3.53 5.05
CA TYR A 96 8.74 -3.87 3.66
C TYR A 96 9.86 -4.91 3.56
N ARG A 97 10.88 -4.83 4.40
CA ARG A 97 11.97 -5.82 4.43
C ARG A 97 11.47 -7.22 4.80
N SER A 98 10.62 -7.30 5.81
CA SER A 98 10.06 -8.58 6.30
C SER A 98 8.96 -9.15 5.40
N GLY A 99 8.47 -8.40 4.41
CA GLY A 99 7.36 -8.83 3.55
C GLY A 99 5.97 -8.62 4.15
N ARG A 100 5.87 -7.98 5.33
CA ARG A 100 4.55 -7.63 5.91
C ARG A 100 3.79 -6.64 5.05
N LYS A 101 4.51 -5.69 4.42
CA LYS A 101 3.96 -4.80 3.40
C LYS A 101 4.54 -5.15 2.04
N LYS A 102 3.70 -5.10 1.02
CA LYS A 102 4.07 -5.39 -0.36
C LYS A 102 4.40 -4.11 -1.10
N PHE A 103 5.35 -4.20 -2.03
CA PHE A 103 5.62 -3.13 -2.97
C PHE A 103 4.59 -3.14 -4.11
N ALA A 104 4.27 -1.96 -4.64
CA ALA A 104 3.55 -1.87 -5.90
C ALA A 104 4.45 -2.24 -7.09
N LEU A 105 3.87 -2.61 -8.24
CA LEU A 105 4.64 -3.03 -9.41
C LEU A 105 5.62 -1.96 -9.89
N TYR A 106 5.22 -0.67 -9.85
CA TYR A 106 6.12 0.42 -10.22
C TYR A 106 7.28 0.58 -9.24
N GLU A 107 7.07 0.33 -7.93
CA GLU A 107 8.13 0.35 -6.93
C GLU A 107 9.14 -0.77 -7.18
N TYR A 108 8.67 -1.99 -7.50
CA TYR A 108 9.55 -3.10 -7.90
C TYR A 108 10.34 -2.77 -9.17
N TRP A 109 9.68 -2.15 -10.17
CA TRP A 109 10.36 -1.73 -11.39
C TRP A 109 11.53 -0.78 -11.10
N HIS A 110 11.34 0.20 -10.22
CA HIS A 110 12.41 1.09 -9.77
C HIS A 110 13.49 0.33 -9.00
N LEU A 111 13.13 -0.57 -8.08
CA LEU A 111 14.11 -1.38 -7.34
C LEU A 111 14.98 -2.23 -8.26
N PHE A 112 14.41 -2.79 -9.32
CA PHE A 112 15.18 -3.55 -10.33
C PHE A 112 16.23 -2.69 -11.06
N GLN A 113 16.03 -1.38 -11.14
CA GLN A 113 16.99 -0.46 -11.73
C GLN A 113 18.06 0.02 -10.72
N LEU A 114 17.69 0.13 -9.44
CA LEU A 114 18.48 0.76 -8.40
C LEU A 114 19.41 -0.21 -7.67
N VAL A 115 18.93 -1.42 -7.40
CA VAL A 115 19.73 -2.48 -6.76
C VAL A 115 20.71 -3.04 -7.79
N LYS A 116 21.98 -3.19 -7.41
CA LYS A 116 23.05 -3.61 -8.32
C LYS A 116 23.61 -4.99 -8.00
N GLU A 117 23.46 -5.42 -6.77
CA GLU A 117 23.96 -6.71 -6.30
C GLU A 117 23.13 -7.85 -6.89
N PRO A 118 23.74 -8.78 -7.66
CA PRO A 118 22.99 -9.81 -8.38
C PRO A 118 22.16 -10.73 -7.47
N GLU A 119 22.68 -11.08 -6.31
CA GLU A 119 21.98 -11.95 -5.34
C GLU A 119 20.78 -11.24 -4.71
N GLU A 120 20.88 -9.94 -4.46
CA GLU A 120 19.81 -9.12 -3.93
C GLU A 120 18.72 -8.90 -4.98
N LEU A 121 19.13 -8.62 -6.22
CA LEU A 121 18.22 -8.51 -7.37
C LEU A 121 17.42 -9.80 -7.58
N GLU A 122 18.06 -10.96 -7.52
CA GLU A 122 17.38 -12.23 -7.69
C GLU A 122 16.31 -12.45 -6.62
N LYS A 123 16.60 -12.09 -5.36
CA LYS A 123 15.61 -12.12 -4.26
C LYS A 123 14.44 -11.19 -4.55
N LEU A 124 14.70 -10.00 -5.07
CA LEU A 124 13.66 -9.05 -5.47
C LEU A 124 12.81 -9.57 -6.62
N TYR A 125 13.42 -10.17 -7.66
CA TYR A 125 12.69 -10.79 -8.77
C TYR A 125 11.79 -11.91 -8.27
N LYS A 126 12.33 -12.78 -7.41
CA LYS A 126 11.58 -13.89 -6.83
C LYS A 126 10.40 -13.38 -5.99
N ARG A 127 10.64 -12.39 -5.15
CA ARG A 127 9.61 -11.79 -4.32
C ARG A 127 8.51 -11.14 -5.16
N ALA A 128 8.87 -10.36 -6.17
CA ALA A 128 7.88 -9.74 -7.07
C ALA A 128 7.09 -10.79 -7.86
N TYR A 129 7.73 -11.88 -8.27
CA TYR A 129 7.09 -13.01 -8.91
C TYR A 129 6.05 -13.67 -8.01
N ASP A 130 6.42 -14.03 -6.78
CA ASP A 130 5.53 -14.69 -5.82
C ASP A 130 4.36 -13.77 -5.42
N GLU A 131 4.63 -12.51 -5.07
CA GLU A 131 3.61 -11.54 -4.68
C GLU A 131 2.62 -11.22 -5.81
N SER A 132 3.07 -11.24 -7.07
CA SER A 132 2.18 -11.03 -8.21
C SER A 132 1.20 -12.19 -8.42
N ILE A 133 1.64 -13.42 -8.17
CA ILE A 133 0.77 -14.60 -8.21
C ILE A 133 -0.28 -14.53 -7.10
N GLU A 134 0.14 -14.19 -5.88
CA GLU A 134 -0.79 -14.06 -4.74
C GLU A 134 -1.86 -12.97 -4.99
N ALA A 135 -1.46 -11.84 -5.58
CA ALA A 135 -2.35 -10.72 -5.82
C ALA A 135 -3.31 -10.93 -6.99
N ASN A 136 -2.83 -11.57 -8.07
CA ASN A 136 -3.53 -11.60 -9.37
C ASN A 136 -3.82 -13.02 -9.89
N GLY A 137 -3.38 -14.07 -9.18
CA GLY A 137 -3.49 -15.46 -9.62
C GLY A 137 -2.57 -15.82 -10.79
N ARG A 138 -1.67 -14.91 -11.19
CA ARG A 138 -0.72 -15.10 -12.30
C ARG A 138 0.56 -14.30 -12.07
N PRO A 139 1.70 -14.77 -12.57
CA PRO A 139 2.97 -14.08 -12.42
C PRO A 139 3.04 -12.78 -13.23
N TRP A 140 3.79 -11.81 -12.71
CA TRP A 140 4.18 -10.63 -13.47
C TRP A 140 5.33 -10.98 -14.41
N ILE A 141 5.14 -10.77 -15.71
CA ILE A 141 6.06 -11.21 -16.74
C ILE A 141 7.48 -10.63 -16.60
N LEU A 142 7.59 -9.36 -16.19
CA LEU A 142 8.89 -8.72 -16.00
C LEU A 142 9.68 -9.43 -14.90
N ALA A 143 9.04 -9.71 -13.76
CA ALA A 143 9.67 -10.44 -12.66
C ALA A 143 10.03 -11.87 -13.07
N ALA A 144 9.10 -12.58 -13.74
CA ALA A 144 9.33 -13.94 -14.22
C ALA A 144 10.50 -14.02 -15.20
N ASN A 145 10.57 -13.10 -16.18
CA ASN A 145 11.61 -13.09 -17.17
C ASN A 145 12.98 -12.69 -16.60
N SER A 146 13.00 -11.73 -15.66
CA SER A 146 14.23 -11.31 -14.97
C SER A 146 14.77 -12.42 -14.07
N LEU A 147 13.88 -13.11 -13.35
CA LEU A 147 14.25 -14.27 -12.54
C LEU A 147 14.78 -15.41 -13.40
N ALA A 148 14.13 -15.69 -14.55
CA ALA A 148 14.59 -16.68 -15.50
C ALA A 148 16.00 -16.35 -16.02
N ALA A 149 16.26 -15.10 -16.39
CA ALA A 149 17.57 -14.65 -16.82
C ALA A 149 18.65 -14.81 -15.72
N SER A 150 18.32 -14.47 -14.47
CA SER A 150 19.21 -14.65 -13.32
C SER A 150 19.54 -16.14 -13.10
N TYR A 151 18.54 -17.01 -13.18
CA TYR A 151 18.74 -18.46 -13.03
C TYR A 151 19.62 -19.02 -14.13
N ILE A 152 19.36 -18.64 -15.39
CA ILE A 152 20.19 -19.05 -16.53
C ILE A 152 21.66 -18.63 -16.33
N ALA A 153 21.90 -17.40 -15.87
CA ALA A 153 23.25 -16.90 -15.61
C ALA A 153 24.01 -17.71 -14.55
N ARG A 154 23.30 -18.38 -13.63
CA ARG A 154 23.87 -19.28 -12.62
C ARG A 154 23.84 -20.74 -13.01
N GLY A 155 23.44 -21.07 -14.24
CA GLY A 155 23.33 -22.45 -14.69
C GLY A 155 22.14 -23.23 -14.10
N VAL A 156 21.13 -22.53 -13.59
CA VAL A 156 19.89 -23.10 -13.04
C VAL A 156 18.79 -22.99 -14.10
N ALA A 157 18.03 -24.05 -14.32
CA ALA A 157 16.90 -24.04 -15.24
C ALA A 157 15.59 -24.35 -14.52
N ASP A 158 14.68 -23.38 -14.53
CA ASP A 158 13.29 -23.56 -14.09
C ASP A 158 12.34 -23.27 -15.24
N THR A 159 11.97 -24.31 -15.96
CA THR A 159 11.11 -24.20 -17.15
C THR A 159 9.66 -23.83 -16.84
N THR A 160 9.29 -23.70 -15.56
CA THR A 160 7.93 -23.32 -15.14
C THR A 160 7.72 -21.82 -15.12
N LEU A 161 8.79 -21.03 -14.91
CA LEU A 161 8.71 -19.57 -14.73
C LEU A 161 8.04 -18.83 -15.90
N LEU A 162 8.32 -19.26 -17.14
CA LEU A 162 7.83 -18.60 -18.35
C LEU A 162 6.76 -19.39 -19.10
N ARG A 163 6.38 -20.56 -18.58
CA ARG A 163 5.47 -21.50 -19.27
C ARG A 163 4.13 -20.85 -19.64
N ASP A 164 3.55 -20.07 -18.76
CA ASP A 164 2.20 -19.51 -18.96
C ASP A 164 2.19 -18.34 -19.97
N PHE A 165 3.36 -17.82 -20.32
CA PHE A 165 3.51 -16.74 -21.30
C PHE A 165 3.71 -17.24 -22.72
N ILE A 166 3.93 -18.53 -22.93
CA ILE A 166 4.23 -19.13 -24.22
C ILE A 166 3.32 -20.33 -24.46
N ASP A 167 2.55 -20.29 -25.53
CA ASP A 167 1.80 -21.43 -26.00
C ASP A 167 2.66 -22.29 -26.91
N LEU A 168 2.95 -23.50 -26.48
CA LEU A 168 3.73 -24.47 -27.27
C LEU A 168 2.90 -25.26 -28.27
N GLN A 169 1.59 -25.26 -28.16
CA GLN A 169 0.69 -25.96 -29.12
C GLN A 169 0.58 -25.17 -30.42
N THR A 170 0.35 -23.87 -30.31
CA THR A 170 0.41 -22.91 -31.40
C THR A 170 1.49 -21.89 -31.06
N PRO A 171 2.79 -22.16 -31.38
CA PRO A 171 3.90 -21.39 -30.85
C PRO A 171 3.70 -19.87 -30.99
N VAL A 172 3.18 -19.25 -29.96
CA VAL A 172 2.93 -17.81 -29.86
C VAL A 172 3.22 -17.32 -28.46
N VAL A 173 3.61 -16.06 -28.37
CA VAL A 173 3.71 -15.38 -27.09
C VAL A 173 2.34 -14.84 -26.71
N ASN A 174 1.89 -15.11 -25.51
CA ASN A 174 0.62 -14.64 -24.99
C ASN A 174 0.68 -13.14 -24.64
N TYR A 175 0.62 -12.28 -25.64
CA TYR A 175 0.71 -10.82 -25.48
C TYR A 175 -0.32 -10.24 -24.53
N HIS A 176 -1.49 -10.85 -24.38
CA HIS A 176 -2.50 -10.39 -23.42
C HIS A 176 -2.08 -10.57 -21.96
N LEU A 177 -1.20 -11.55 -21.68
CA LEU A 177 -0.60 -11.72 -20.37
C LEU A 177 0.52 -10.71 -20.10
N MET A 178 1.08 -10.10 -21.15
CA MET A 178 2.11 -9.08 -21.05
C MET A 178 1.55 -7.71 -20.74
N LYS A 179 0.26 -7.46 -21.04
CA LYS A 179 -0.43 -6.22 -20.71
C LYS A 179 -1.10 -6.32 -19.35
N MET A 180 -0.32 -6.29 -18.29
CA MET A 180 -0.85 -6.13 -16.94
C MET A 180 -0.94 -4.62 -16.62
N ASN A 181 -2.16 -4.09 -16.55
CA ASN A 181 -2.50 -2.76 -16.00
C ASN A 181 -2.19 -1.49 -16.80
N GLY A 182 -1.62 -1.53 -17.98
CA GLY A 182 -1.49 -0.37 -18.87
C GLY A 182 -0.54 0.76 -18.42
N ASN A 183 0.23 0.56 -17.35
CA ASN A 183 1.07 1.59 -16.73
C ASN A 183 2.52 1.64 -17.27
N GLY A 184 2.84 0.91 -18.33
CA GLY A 184 4.19 0.93 -18.92
C GLY A 184 5.26 0.10 -18.17
N TYR A 185 4.97 -0.39 -16.98
CA TYR A 185 5.90 -1.24 -16.20
C TYR A 185 5.92 -2.71 -16.63
N ASP A 186 5.07 -3.09 -17.59
CA ASP A 186 4.94 -4.45 -18.12
C ASP A 186 5.70 -4.66 -19.43
N ILE A 187 6.53 -3.70 -19.83
CA ILE A 187 7.25 -3.76 -21.10
C ILE A 187 8.39 -4.76 -20.98
N VAL A 188 8.14 -5.95 -21.48
CA VAL A 188 9.17 -6.97 -21.69
C VAL A 188 9.31 -7.22 -23.17
N ASN A 189 10.55 -7.35 -23.64
CA ASN A 189 10.77 -7.79 -25.02
C ASN A 189 10.29 -9.23 -25.19
N PRO A 190 9.27 -9.50 -26.01
CA PRO A 190 8.75 -10.85 -26.23
C PRO A 190 9.81 -11.84 -26.68
N GLU A 191 10.78 -11.41 -27.49
CA GLU A 191 11.89 -12.26 -27.95
C GLU A 191 12.76 -12.71 -26.77
N ALA A 192 12.97 -11.86 -25.75
CA ALA A 192 13.72 -12.23 -24.57
C ALA A 192 13.03 -13.32 -23.75
N VAL A 193 11.70 -13.28 -23.65
CA VAL A 193 10.90 -14.31 -22.96
C VAL A 193 11.05 -15.65 -23.68
N VAL A 194 10.90 -15.66 -24.99
CA VAL A 194 11.03 -16.88 -25.81
C VAL A 194 12.46 -17.43 -25.74
N ALA A 195 13.48 -16.56 -25.87
CA ALA A 195 14.88 -16.94 -25.81
C ALA A 195 15.23 -17.56 -24.44
N ASN A 196 14.83 -16.95 -23.34
CA ASN A 196 15.09 -17.50 -22.00
C ASN A 196 14.38 -18.84 -21.81
N GLN A 197 13.15 -19.00 -22.23
CA GLN A 197 12.45 -20.29 -22.15
C GLN A 197 13.11 -21.36 -23.00
N MET A 198 13.59 -21.01 -24.20
CA MET A 198 14.29 -21.91 -25.08
C MET A 198 15.63 -22.38 -24.46
N ILE A 199 16.42 -21.46 -23.91
CA ILE A 199 17.64 -21.77 -23.18
C ILE A 199 17.37 -22.75 -22.03
N MET A 200 16.34 -22.50 -21.22
CA MET A 200 15.97 -23.39 -20.11
C MET A 200 15.60 -24.80 -20.61
N TYR A 201 14.89 -24.90 -21.73
CA TYR A 201 14.63 -26.22 -22.34
C TYR A 201 15.87 -26.90 -22.82
N VAL A 202 16.83 -26.19 -23.40
CA VAL A 202 18.14 -26.75 -23.78
C VAL A 202 18.90 -27.24 -22.55
N MET A 203 18.97 -26.42 -21.49
CA MET A 203 19.62 -26.78 -20.23
C MET A 203 19.03 -28.02 -19.56
N THR A 204 17.75 -28.30 -19.79
CA THR A 204 17.05 -29.48 -19.28
C THR A 204 16.98 -30.64 -20.31
N ASN A 205 17.77 -30.57 -21.41
CA ASN A 205 17.77 -31.54 -22.50
C ASN A 205 16.40 -31.75 -23.17
N ASN A 206 15.51 -30.76 -23.09
CA ASN A 206 14.19 -30.83 -23.74
C ASN A 206 14.23 -30.19 -25.13
N PHE A 207 15.08 -30.75 -26.01
CA PHE A 207 15.34 -30.21 -27.35
C PHE A 207 14.07 -30.13 -28.22
N ARG A 208 13.11 -31.04 -28.02
CA ARG A 208 11.84 -30.99 -28.75
C ARG A 208 11.07 -29.69 -28.45
N LYS A 209 10.95 -29.31 -27.18
CA LYS A 209 10.28 -28.07 -26.79
C LYS A 209 11.09 -26.84 -27.19
N ALA A 210 12.41 -26.89 -27.05
CA ALA A 210 13.28 -25.81 -27.52
C ALA A 210 13.08 -25.57 -29.03
N GLY A 211 13.07 -26.62 -29.85
CA GLY A 211 12.84 -26.52 -31.30
C GLY A 211 11.48 -25.95 -31.69
N GLN A 212 10.45 -26.18 -30.91
CA GLN A 212 9.14 -25.54 -31.15
C GLN A 212 9.19 -24.00 -31.03
N LEU A 213 10.09 -23.47 -30.19
CA LEU A 213 10.23 -22.04 -29.98
C LEU A 213 11.07 -21.33 -31.04
N THR A 214 11.86 -22.05 -31.81
CA THR A 214 12.72 -21.44 -32.86
C THR A 214 11.92 -20.66 -33.90
N ASN A 215 10.70 -21.09 -34.19
CA ASN A 215 9.83 -20.43 -35.17
C ASN A 215 9.24 -19.12 -34.71
N ILE A 216 9.23 -18.85 -33.39
CA ILE A 216 8.72 -17.60 -32.79
C ILE A 216 9.80 -16.51 -32.84
N LEU A 217 11.07 -16.89 -32.75
CA LEU A 217 12.18 -15.96 -32.72
C LEU A 217 12.48 -15.44 -34.14
N PRO A 218 12.52 -14.12 -34.36
CA PRO A 218 12.95 -13.57 -35.64
C PRO A 218 14.40 -13.90 -35.92
N ASP A 219 14.75 -13.95 -37.22
CA ASP A 219 16.12 -14.24 -37.66
C ASP A 219 17.01 -13.00 -37.55
N ASN A 220 17.67 -12.87 -36.41
CA ASN A 220 18.67 -11.85 -36.14
C ASN A 220 19.89 -12.47 -35.46
N ASP A 221 21.01 -11.74 -35.42
CA ASP A 221 22.29 -12.27 -34.94
C ASP A 221 22.22 -12.77 -33.48
N ARG A 222 21.48 -12.08 -32.63
CA ARG A 222 21.25 -12.49 -31.23
C ARG A 222 20.51 -13.81 -31.15
N ASN A 223 19.46 -13.98 -31.93
CA ASN A 223 18.63 -15.18 -31.90
C ASN A 223 19.33 -16.36 -32.60
N ARG A 224 20.21 -16.11 -33.53
CA ARG A 224 21.05 -17.15 -34.13
C ARG A 224 21.95 -17.84 -33.11
N LEU A 225 22.54 -17.06 -32.16
CA LEU A 225 23.34 -17.62 -31.07
C LEU A 225 22.50 -18.48 -30.11
N VAL A 226 21.24 -18.14 -29.89
CA VAL A 226 20.33 -18.92 -29.02
C VAL A 226 19.89 -20.23 -29.72
N ARG A 227 19.84 -20.23 -31.06
CA ARG A 227 19.47 -21.39 -31.89
C ARG A 227 20.62 -22.38 -32.13
N ALA A 228 21.85 -21.90 -32.05
CA ALA A 228 23.07 -22.72 -32.25
C ALA A 228 23.33 -23.66 -31.08
#